data_d8372e9d15f195a8eb1ff034532ec2eb
#
_entry.id   d8372e9d15f195a8eb1ff034532ec2eb
#
_cell.length_a   1.000
_cell.length_b   1.000
_cell.length_c   1.000
_cell.angle_alpha   90.00
_cell.angle_beta   90.00
_cell.angle_gamma   90.00
#
_symmetry.space_group_name_H-M   'P 1'
#
loop_
_entity.id
_entity.type
_entity.pdbx_description
1 polymer ?
#
loop_
_entity_poly.entity_id
_entity_poly.type
_entity_poly.pdbx_seq_one_letter_code
_entity_poly.pdbx_strand_id
1 'polypeptide(L)'
;VLEELLQRGHAVTALARNPGKYVARPGLAVVHADVLDAAQVAAAVRGHDAVVSAYNPGWGEADIHALFLRGSGAIVDGVKAAGVQRLLVVGGAGSLYVAPGVQLVDTAGFPAEYKQGALAAREALTRIRTESTLEWTFLSPPALLVPGARSGRYRLGSEELLMDGER
;
A
#
# COMPACT_ATOMS: atom_id res chain seq x y z
N VAL A 1 -7.62 -1.66 -6.45
CA VAL A 1 -8.04 -0.62 -5.48
C VAL A 1 -8.94 0.39 -6.17
N LEU A 2 -8.44 1.14 -7.17
CA LEU A 2 -9.19 2.22 -7.84
C LEU A 2 -10.57 1.76 -8.33
N GLU A 3 -10.63 0.66 -9.09
CA GLU A 3 -11.88 0.11 -9.62
C GLU A 3 -12.90 -0.18 -8.52
N GLU A 4 -12.46 -0.80 -7.42
CA GLU A 4 -13.34 -1.17 -6.32
C GLU A 4 -13.90 0.05 -5.60
N LEU A 5 -13.09 1.10 -5.43
CA LEU A 5 -13.55 2.36 -4.82
C LEU A 5 -14.62 3.02 -5.68
N LEU A 6 -14.40 3.12 -6.99
CA LEU A 6 -15.37 3.71 -7.93
C LEU A 6 -16.67 2.88 -8.00
N GLN A 7 -16.57 1.55 -8.03
CA GLN A 7 -17.73 0.66 -8.02
C GLN A 7 -18.56 0.77 -6.74
N ARG A 8 -17.94 1.15 -5.63
CA ARG A 8 -18.60 1.42 -4.35
C ARG A 8 -19.17 2.85 -4.26
N GLY A 9 -19.03 3.65 -5.31
CA GLY A 9 -19.59 5.01 -5.40
C GLY A 9 -18.73 6.08 -4.70
N HIS A 10 -17.48 5.79 -4.36
CA HIS A 10 -16.58 6.80 -3.83
C HIS A 10 -16.13 7.78 -4.91
N ALA A 11 -16.03 9.07 -4.55
CA ALA A 11 -15.28 10.04 -5.32
C ALA A 11 -13.78 9.82 -5.07
N VAL A 12 -13.03 9.55 -6.13
CA VAL A 12 -11.61 9.15 -6.02
C VAL A 12 -10.72 10.17 -6.71
N THR A 13 -9.68 10.61 -6.01
CA THR A 13 -8.56 11.35 -6.59
C THR A 13 -7.34 10.43 -6.67
N ALA A 14 -6.94 10.07 -7.89
CA ALA A 14 -5.74 9.27 -8.11
C ALA A 14 -4.52 10.16 -8.30
N LEU A 15 -3.47 9.92 -7.51
CA LEU A 15 -2.17 10.58 -7.66
C LEU A 15 -1.33 9.78 -8.65
N ALA A 16 -0.84 10.43 -9.69
CA ALA A 16 -0.06 9.78 -10.73
C ALA A 16 1.03 10.71 -11.28
N ARG A 17 2.22 10.15 -11.55
CA ARG A 17 3.29 10.87 -12.28
C ARG A 17 2.93 11.14 -13.74
N ASN A 18 2.06 10.33 -14.32
CA ASN A 18 1.61 10.44 -15.71
C ASN A 18 0.07 10.39 -15.78
N PRO A 19 -0.65 11.49 -15.50
CA PRO A 19 -2.11 11.53 -15.50
C PRO A 19 -2.75 11.13 -16.83
N GLY A 20 -2.10 11.42 -17.95
CA GLY A 20 -2.59 11.11 -19.30
C GLY A 20 -2.74 9.62 -19.63
N LYS A 21 -2.25 8.72 -18.78
CA LYS A 21 -2.48 7.27 -18.89
C LYS A 21 -3.86 6.83 -18.37
N TYR A 22 -4.58 7.72 -17.70
CA TYR A 22 -5.89 7.41 -17.12
C TYR A 22 -7.00 7.93 -18.03
N VAL A 23 -8.00 7.08 -18.28
CA VAL A 23 -9.19 7.47 -19.00
C VAL A 23 -10.13 8.20 -18.05
N ALA A 24 -10.62 9.37 -18.48
CA ALA A 24 -11.59 10.13 -17.70
C ALA A 24 -12.90 9.33 -17.53
N ARG A 25 -13.44 9.31 -16.32
CA ARG A 25 -14.69 8.62 -15.99
C ARG A 25 -15.36 9.25 -14.76
N PRO A 26 -16.67 9.06 -14.60
CA PRO A 26 -17.39 9.61 -13.46
C PRO A 26 -16.79 9.18 -12.12
N GLY A 27 -16.68 10.11 -11.18
CA GLY A 27 -16.15 9.86 -9.85
C GLY A 27 -14.62 9.78 -9.75
N LEU A 28 -13.88 9.89 -10.87
CA LEU A 28 -12.41 9.87 -10.88
C LEU A 28 -11.85 11.24 -11.27
N ALA A 29 -11.09 11.83 -10.36
CA ALA A 29 -10.13 12.89 -10.66
C ALA A 29 -8.72 12.28 -10.69
N VAL A 30 -7.85 12.77 -11.59
CA VAL A 30 -6.44 12.37 -11.64
C VAL A 30 -5.59 13.61 -11.53
N VAL A 31 -4.70 13.63 -10.55
CA VAL A 31 -3.78 14.75 -10.33
C VAL A 31 -2.34 14.33 -10.56
N HIS A 32 -1.56 15.24 -11.13
CA HIS A 32 -0.12 15.05 -11.24
C HIS A 32 0.51 15.27 -9.87
N ALA A 33 1.17 14.25 -9.33
CA ALA A 33 1.94 14.36 -8.09
C ALA A 33 3.05 13.30 -8.06
N ASP A 34 4.19 13.67 -7.50
CA ASP A 34 5.23 12.72 -7.13
C ASP A 34 5.02 12.33 -5.66
N VAL A 35 4.75 11.04 -5.43
CA VAL A 35 4.57 10.50 -4.07
C VAL A 35 5.85 10.48 -3.24
N LEU A 36 7.01 10.78 -3.84
CA LEU A 36 8.26 10.98 -3.12
C LEU A 36 8.39 12.38 -2.49
N ASP A 37 7.43 13.26 -2.79
CA ASP A 37 7.35 14.64 -2.29
C ASP A 37 6.12 14.79 -1.37
N ALA A 38 6.35 14.89 -0.07
CA ALA A 38 5.30 15.00 0.94
C ALA A 38 4.41 16.26 0.74
N ALA A 39 4.96 17.36 0.22
CA ALA A 39 4.19 18.57 -0.02
C ALA A 39 3.19 18.37 -1.18
N GLN A 40 3.61 17.68 -2.25
CA GLN A 40 2.71 17.34 -3.35
C GLN A 40 1.62 16.35 -2.90
N VAL A 41 2.00 15.36 -2.08
CA VAL A 41 1.00 14.45 -1.46
C VAL A 41 0.01 15.26 -0.62
N ALA A 42 0.48 16.13 0.28
CA ALA A 42 -0.38 16.94 1.14
C ALA A 42 -1.35 17.82 0.33
N ALA A 43 -0.86 18.47 -0.73
CA ALA A 43 -1.69 19.28 -1.60
C ALA A 43 -2.80 18.45 -2.28
N ALA A 44 -2.45 17.24 -2.75
CA ALA A 44 -3.36 16.39 -3.49
C ALA A 44 -4.42 15.70 -2.61
N VAL A 45 -4.11 15.40 -1.33
CA VAL A 45 -5.03 14.68 -0.44
C VAL A 45 -5.84 15.58 0.49
N ARG A 46 -5.58 16.89 0.48
CA ARG A 46 -6.31 17.83 1.33
C ARG A 46 -7.81 17.81 1.07
N GLY A 47 -8.59 17.74 2.16
CA GLY A 47 -10.05 17.72 2.09
C GLY A 47 -10.65 16.36 1.72
N HIS A 48 -9.85 15.31 1.67
CA HIS A 48 -10.35 13.94 1.50
C HIS A 48 -10.62 13.29 2.87
N ASP A 49 -11.58 12.37 2.90
CA ASP A 49 -11.95 11.64 4.12
C ASP A 49 -10.91 10.58 4.48
N ALA A 50 -10.26 9.99 3.48
CA ALA A 50 -9.28 8.93 3.67
C ALA A 50 -8.28 8.87 2.52
N VAL A 51 -7.12 8.29 2.79
CA VAL A 51 -6.09 7.97 1.80
C VAL A 51 -5.86 6.47 1.75
N VAL A 52 -5.84 5.90 0.54
CA VAL A 52 -5.45 4.51 0.29
C VAL A 52 -4.16 4.50 -0.50
N SER A 53 -3.09 4.02 0.12
CA SER A 53 -1.79 3.86 -0.52
C SER A 53 -1.61 2.44 -1.01
N ALA A 54 -1.51 2.26 -2.33
CA ALA A 54 -1.02 1.04 -2.97
C ALA A 54 0.30 1.34 -3.69
N TYR A 55 1.14 2.16 -3.06
CA TYR A 55 2.40 2.59 -3.64
C TYR A 55 3.40 1.45 -3.73
N ASN A 56 4.01 1.32 -4.91
CA ASN A 56 5.18 0.51 -5.18
C ASN A 56 6.03 1.26 -6.22
N PRO A 57 7.34 1.46 -6.03
CA PRO A 57 8.17 2.15 -7.00
C PRO A 57 8.30 1.41 -8.32
N GLY A 58 8.16 0.09 -8.32
CA GLY A 58 8.32 -0.81 -9.45
C GLY A 58 9.29 -1.94 -9.13
N TRP A 59 8.93 -3.16 -9.50
CA TRP A 59 9.77 -4.35 -9.22
C TRP A 59 11.09 -4.36 -10.02
N GLY A 60 11.20 -3.56 -11.08
CA GLY A 60 12.43 -3.41 -11.86
C GLY A 60 13.37 -2.30 -11.38
N GLU A 61 13.02 -1.57 -10.32
CA GLU A 61 13.86 -0.50 -9.79
C GLU A 61 15.04 -1.05 -9.01
N ALA A 62 16.27 -0.64 -9.40
CA ALA A 62 17.48 -1.09 -8.72
C ALA A 62 17.51 -0.68 -7.24
N ASP A 63 17.00 0.52 -6.93
CA ASP A 63 16.94 1.08 -5.59
C ASP A 63 15.56 0.92 -4.94
N ILE A 64 14.83 -0.16 -5.27
CA ILE A 64 13.44 -0.39 -4.82
C ILE A 64 13.28 -0.23 -3.31
N HIS A 65 14.24 -0.69 -2.51
CA HIS A 65 14.19 -0.58 -1.05
C HIS A 65 14.16 0.87 -0.59
N ALA A 66 15.12 1.68 -1.05
CA ALA A 66 15.22 3.08 -0.66
C ALA A 66 14.03 3.91 -1.18
N LEU A 67 13.63 3.68 -2.42
CA LEU A 67 12.48 4.36 -3.03
C LEU A 67 11.17 4.02 -2.33
N PHE A 68 10.97 2.75 -1.95
CA PHE A 68 9.77 2.33 -1.23
C PHE A 68 9.67 3.02 0.13
N LEU A 69 10.76 3.06 0.90
CA LEU A 69 10.79 3.70 2.22
C LEU A 69 10.61 5.21 2.12
N ARG A 70 11.27 5.85 1.15
CA ARG A 70 11.11 7.29 0.91
C ARG A 70 9.68 7.64 0.56
N GLY A 71 9.06 6.93 -0.38
CA GLY A 71 7.68 7.21 -0.79
C GLY A 71 6.67 6.90 0.30
N SER A 72 6.83 5.79 1.03
CA SER A 72 5.98 5.46 2.18
C SER A 72 6.06 6.52 3.28
N GLY A 73 7.25 7.02 3.58
CA GLY A 73 7.44 8.12 4.54
C GLY A 73 6.78 9.42 4.05
N ALA A 74 7.04 9.81 2.80
CA ALA A 74 6.45 11.02 2.22
C ALA A 74 4.91 10.96 2.16
N ILE A 75 4.33 9.78 1.94
CA ILE A 75 2.87 9.60 1.99
C ILE A 75 2.35 9.83 3.42
N VAL A 76 2.97 9.23 4.44
CA VAL A 76 2.57 9.44 5.84
C VAL A 76 2.67 10.92 6.22
N ASP A 77 3.80 11.56 5.92
CA ASP A 77 4.03 12.97 6.23
C ASP A 77 3.05 13.89 5.49
N GLY A 78 2.78 13.62 4.22
CA GLY A 78 1.84 14.37 3.41
C GLY A 78 0.39 14.24 3.90
N VAL A 79 -0.03 13.03 4.30
CA VAL A 79 -1.37 12.78 4.88
C VAL A 79 -1.54 13.55 6.18
N LYS A 80 -0.53 13.53 7.06
CA LYS A 80 -0.51 14.30 8.31
C LYS A 80 -0.59 15.80 8.04
N ALA A 81 0.24 16.32 7.15
CA ALA A 81 0.29 17.74 6.80
C ALA A 81 -1.02 18.24 6.16
N ALA A 82 -1.77 17.36 5.50
CA ALA A 82 -3.08 17.65 4.94
C ALA A 82 -4.22 17.66 5.97
N GLY A 83 -4.00 17.12 7.17
CA GLY A 83 -5.00 16.96 8.22
C GLY A 83 -5.96 15.78 7.98
N VAL A 84 -5.63 14.87 7.06
CA VAL A 84 -6.41 13.64 6.85
C VAL A 84 -6.04 12.62 7.93
N GLN A 85 -7.03 12.06 8.62
CA GLN A 85 -6.78 11.13 9.74
C GLN A 85 -6.66 9.67 9.29
N ARG A 86 -7.44 9.26 8.28
CA ARG A 86 -7.56 7.86 7.87
C ARG A 86 -6.58 7.50 6.75
N LEU A 87 -5.66 6.56 7.03
CA LEU A 87 -4.70 6.03 6.07
C LEU A 87 -4.77 4.50 6.00
N LEU A 88 -5.06 3.95 4.83
CA LEU A 88 -4.90 2.52 4.56
C LEU A 88 -3.68 2.30 3.65
N VAL A 89 -2.77 1.45 4.08
CA VAL A 89 -1.58 1.07 3.32
C VAL A 89 -1.70 -0.38 2.88
N VAL A 90 -1.60 -0.62 1.58
CA VAL A 90 -1.43 -1.97 1.03
C VAL A 90 0.05 -2.31 1.13
N GLY A 91 0.36 -3.27 1.97
CA GLY A 91 1.72 -3.73 2.24
C GLY A 91 2.10 -4.94 1.40
N GLY A 92 2.84 -5.85 2.00
CA GLY A 92 3.31 -7.08 1.37
C GLY A 92 3.24 -8.28 2.31
N ALA A 93 3.07 -9.47 1.76
CA ALA A 93 3.01 -10.73 2.51
C ALA A 93 4.32 -11.05 3.26
N GLY A 94 5.44 -10.45 2.85
CA GLY A 94 6.76 -10.73 3.44
C GLY A 94 6.87 -10.48 4.93
N SER A 95 6.01 -9.61 5.50
CA SER A 95 5.96 -9.31 6.93
C SER A 95 5.08 -10.27 7.74
N LEU A 96 4.35 -11.17 7.09
CA LEU A 96 3.49 -12.14 7.78
C LEU A 96 4.33 -13.31 8.34
N TYR A 97 3.96 -13.77 9.53
CA TYR A 97 4.62 -14.90 10.17
C TYR A 97 4.16 -16.23 9.57
N VAL A 98 5.10 -17.12 9.31
CA VAL A 98 4.88 -18.50 8.84
C VAL A 98 5.21 -19.53 9.93
N ALA A 99 5.92 -19.10 10.97
CA ALA A 99 6.21 -19.84 12.19
C ALA A 99 6.56 -18.84 13.32
N PRO A 100 6.58 -19.25 14.60
CA PRO A 100 6.97 -18.37 15.70
C PRO A 100 8.32 -17.68 15.45
N GLY A 101 8.30 -16.34 15.33
CA GLY A 101 9.48 -15.52 15.09
C GLY A 101 10.03 -15.55 13.66
N VAL A 102 9.41 -16.29 12.73
CA VAL A 102 9.88 -16.41 11.33
C VAL A 102 8.89 -15.74 10.40
N GLN A 103 9.30 -14.69 9.73
CA GLN A 103 8.49 -14.02 8.72
C GLN A 103 8.75 -14.61 7.32
N LEU A 104 7.74 -14.54 6.44
CA LEU A 104 7.80 -15.12 5.10
C LEU A 104 9.04 -14.66 4.31
N VAL A 105 9.42 -13.39 4.41
CA VAL A 105 10.58 -12.83 3.69
C VAL A 105 11.92 -13.41 4.15
N ASP A 106 11.97 -13.99 5.35
CA ASP A 106 13.19 -14.59 5.92
C ASP A 106 13.33 -16.07 5.60
N THR A 107 12.33 -16.68 4.94
CA THR A 107 12.39 -18.09 4.55
C THR A 107 13.34 -18.29 3.36
N ALA A 108 13.96 -19.49 3.31
CA ALA A 108 14.87 -19.85 2.23
C ALA A 108 14.17 -19.91 0.84
N GLY A 109 12.86 -20.17 0.82
CA GLY A 109 12.07 -20.23 -0.41
C GLY A 109 11.54 -18.88 -0.90
N PHE A 110 11.85 -17.77 -0.22
CA PHE A 110 11.36 -16.46 -0.66
C PHE A 110 12.04 -16.03 -1.96
N PRO A 111 11.28 -15.65 -3.02
CA PRO A 111 11.85 -15.30 -4.32
C PRO A 111 12.79 -14.10 -4.23
N ALA A 112 14.01 -14.26 -4.76
CA ALA A 112 15.07 -13.26 -4.64
C ALA A 112 14.70 -11.92 -5.31
N GLU A 113 13.98 -11.98 -6.44
CA GLU A 113 13.53 -10.81 -7.21
C GLU A 113 12.58 -9.89 -6.44
N TYR A 114 11.83 -10.42 -5.46
CA TYR A 114 10.91 -9.63 -4.63
C TYR A 114 11.49 -9.25 -3.27
N LYS A 115 12.66 -9.80 -2.92
CA LYS A 115 13.16 -9.72 -1.54
C LYS A 115 13.40 -8.29 -1.07
N GLN A 116 14.03 -7.44 -1.87
CA GLN A 116 14.33 -6.06 -1.47
C GLN A 116 13.07 -5.21 -1.27
N GLY A 117 12.08 -5.38 -2.14
CA GLY A 117 10.77 -4.70 -1.98
C GLY A 117 9.99 -5.22 -0.77
N ALA A 118 10.04 -6.54 -0.50
CA ALA A 118 9.38 -7.13 0.66
C ALA A 118 10.03 -6.70 1.99
N LEU A 119 11.37 -6.60 2.04
CA LEU A 119 12.09 -6.06 3.18
C LEU A 119 11.73 -4.60 3.44
N ALA A 120 11.63 -3.79 2.37
CA ALA A 120 11.20 -2.40 2.48
C ALA A 120 9.77 -2.26 2.99
N ALA A 121 8.85 -3.10 2.50
CA ALA A 121 7.46 -3.10 2.98
C ALA A 121 7.36 -3.49 4.47
N ARG A 122 8.17 -4.46 4.92
CA ARG A 122 8.29 -4.84 6.34
C ARG A 122 8.82 -3.68 7.18
N GLU A 123 9.86 -2.99 6.71
CA GLU A 123 10.40 -1.84 7.41
C GLU A 123 9.41 -0.68 7.46
N ALA A 124 8.66 -0.43 6.37
CA ALA A 124 7.60 0.56 6.36
C ALA A 124 6.49 0.24 7.38
N LEU A 125 6.12 -1.05 7.54
CA LEU A 125 5.22 -1.49 8.62
C LEU A 125 5.80 -1.21 10.00
N THR A 126 7.08 -1.48 10.22
CA THR A 126 7.75 -1.19 11.50
C THR A 126 7.71 0.31 11.82
N ARG A 127 7.95 1.15 10.81
CA ARG A 127 7.91 2.62 10.95
C ARG A 127 6.49 3.12 11.25
N ILE A 128 5.47 2.66 10.53
CA ILE A 128 4.10 3.14 10.74
C ILE A 128 3.53 2.68 12.09
N ARG A 129 4.02 1.58 12.67
CA ARG A 129 3.64 1.15 14.03
C ARG A 129 4.00 2.16 15.11
N THR A 130 4.94 3.06 14.87
CA THR A 130 5.27 4.16 15.78
C THR A 130 4.41 5.41 15.55
N GLU A 131 3.60 5.42 14.50
CA GLU A 131 2.69 6.53 14.19
C GLU A 131 1.47 6.50 15.11
N SER A 132 1.24 7.58 15.84
CA SER A 132 0.19 7.69 16.86
C SER A 132 -0.88 8.74 16.55
N THR A 133 -0.70 9.52 15.48
CA THR A 133 -1.61 10.63 15.13
C THR A 133 -2.57 10.28 13.99
N LEU A 134 -2.33 9.17 13.28
CA LEU A 134 -3.19 8.69 12.20
C LEU A 134 -3.97 7.45 12.61
N GLU A 135 -5.18 7.35 12.12
CA GLU A 135 -5.97 6.11 12.13
C GLU A 135 -5.53 5.24 10.95
N TRP A 136 -4.39 4.57 11.10
CA TRP A 136 -3.83 3.77 10.02
C TRP A 136 -4.27 2.30 10.05
N THR A 137 -4.29 1.69 8.89
CA THR A 137 -4.40 0.24 8.69
C THR A 137 -3.34 -0.19 7.68
N PHE A 138 -2.61 -1.25 7.99
CA PHE A 138 -1.65 -1.86 7.06
C PHE A 138 -2.20 -3.23 6.66
N LEU A 139 -2.57 -3.38 5.39
CA LEU A 139 -3.13 -4.61 4.84
C LEU A 139 -2.05 -5.39 4.12
N SER A 140 -1.60 -6.49 4.69
CA SER A 140 -0.71 -7.45 4.03
C SER A 140 -1.54 -8.40 3.17
N PRO A 141 -1.36 -8.39 1.84
CA PRO A 141 -2.10 -9.28 0.95
C PRO A 141 -1.60 -10.73 1.09
N PRO A 142 -2.29 -11.74 0.54
CA PRO A 142 -1.77 -13.10 0.45
C PRO A 142 -0.47 -13.15 -0.36
N ALA A 143 0.35 -14.19 -0.13
CA ALA A 143 1.63 -14.36 -0.83
C ALA A 143 1.46 -14.44 -2.35
N LEU A 144 0.37 -15.06 -2.81
CA LEU A 144 -0.02 -15.09 -4.22
C LEU A 144 -1.29 -14.26 -4.42
N LEU A 145 -1.13 -13.10 -5.06
CA LEU A 145 -2.23 -12.21 -5.44
C LEU A 145 -2.25 -12.08 -6.96
N VAL A 146 -3.25 -12.69 -7.59
CA VAL A 146 -3.39 -12.71 -9.05
C VAL A 146 -4.73 -12.10 -9.46
N PRO A 147 -4.85 -11.56 -10.69
CA PRO A 147 -6.13 -11.14 -11.24
C PRO A 147 -7.13 -12.29 -11.31
N GLY A 148 -8.38 -12.00 -10.97
CA GLY A 148 -9.45 -13.00 -11.00
C GLY A 148 -10.83 -12.37 -10.92
N ALA A 149 -11.87 -13.20 -11.00
CA ALA A 149 -13.25 -12.76 -10.83
C ALA A 149 -13.47 -12.27 -9.39
N ARG A 150 -14.21 -11.18 -9.24
CA ARG A 150 -14.61 -10.67 -7.92
C ARG A 150 -15.58 -11.63 -7.25
N SER A 151 -15.12 -12.36 -6.25
CA SER A 151 -15.95 -13.31 -5.50
C SER A 151 -16.75 -12.66 -4.36
N GLY A 152 -16.27 -11.53 -3.84
CA GLY A 152 -16.78 -10.93 -2.60
C GLY A 152 -16.46 -11.73 -1.34
N ARG A 153 -15.75 -12.85 -1.46
CA ARG A 153 -15.34 -13.71 -0.33
C ARG A 153 -13.88 -13.50 -0.02
N TYR A 154 -13.57 -13.27 1.24
CA TYR A 154 -12.20 -13.12 1.73
C TYR A 154 -12.12 -13.55 3.19
N ARG A 155 -10.91 -13.87 3.63
CA ARG A 155 -10.60 -14.13 5.04
C ARG A 155 -9.72 -12.98 5.55
N LEU A 156 -9.89 -12.61 6.79
CA LEU A 156 -9.01 -11.69 7.49
C LEU A 156 -8.28 -12.45 8.59
N GLY A 157 -7.00 -12.19 8.70
CA GLY A 157 -6.14 -12.64 9.78
C GLY A 157 -5.48 -11.46 10.46
N SER A 158 -4.58 -11.73 11.38
CA SER A 158 -3.75 -10.72 12.05
C SER A 158 -2.35 -10.67 11.44
N GLU A 159 -1.38 -11.26 12.08
CA GLU A 159 0.03 -11.22 11.66
C GLU A 159 0.51 -12.52 11.00
N GLU A 160 -0.27 -13.59 11.07
CA GLU A 160 0.06 -14.89 10.48
C GLU A 160 -0.37 -14.95 9.02
N LEU A 161 0.43 -15.64 8.21
CA LEU A 161 0.08 -15.96 6.84
C LEU A 161 -1.10 -16.94 6.82
N LEU A 162 -2.20 -16.54 6.20
CA LEU A 162 -3.35 -17.44 6.01
C LEU A 162 -3.04 -18.45 4.91
N MET A 163 -3.14 -19.72 5.25
CA MET A 163 -2.95 -20.85 4.33
C MET A 163 -4.29 -21.42 3.88
N ASP A 164 -4.33 -22.02 2.68
CA ASP A 164 -5.49 -22.77 2.22
C ASP A 164 -5.46 -24.17 2.84
N GLY A 165 -6.59 -24.58 3.43
CA GLY A 165 -6.75 -25.91 4.02
C GLY A 165 -6.37 -26.05 5.49
N GLU A 166 -5.89 -25.02 6.16
CA GLU A 166 -5.65 -25.00 7.61
C GLU A 166 -6.67 -24.11 8.33
N ARG A 167 -7.21 -24.60 9.43
CA ARG A 167 -8.08 -23.87 10.35
C ARG A 167 -7.25 -23.29 11.48
#